data_461b30704160ce2c565eb0803c39539b
#
_entry.id   461b30704160ce2c565eb0803c39539b
#
_cell.length_a   1.000
_cell.length_b   1.000
_cell.length_c   1.000
_cell.angle_alpha   90.00
_cell.angle_beta   90.00
_cell.angle_gamma   90.00
#
_symmetry.space_group_name_H-M   'P 1'
#
loop_
_entity.id
_entity.type
_entity.pdbx_description
1 polymer ?
#
loop_
_entity_poly.entity_id
_entity_poly.type
_entity_poly.pdbx_seq_one_letter_code
_entity_poly.pdbx_strand_id
1 'polypeptide(L)'
;MSAAASNAAIAISTLSEARLESTARVLARAFRDNPLNLAVVGSAGSARRLRCNLHGMRASLRSGIRHAEALTASLDGCVAGGLIAVPPGAYPLPAPGPLRQLRCLLGQGWGVAARWGEVFESLRAHHPDTPHWYLGTLGVDPPLQRRGVGAALLRAWIERVDGSRTPAYLETDCESNLPFYARVGFEPVGRIEVLDVPIWRMQRPVQGRDFERGASAVESPGG
;
A
#
# COMPACT_ATOMS: atom_id res chain seq x y z
N MET A 1 34.87 17.33 -18.83
CA MET A 1 33.50 17.93 -18.63
C MET A 1 32.69 16.95 -17.81
N SER A 2 32.67 17.16 -16.49
CA SER A 2 31.94 16.27 -15.54
C SER A 2 30.44 16.63 -15.64
N ALA A 3 29.65 15.69 -16.13
CA ALA A 3 28.18 15.80 -16.05
C ALA A 3 27.81 15.67 -14.58
N ALA A 4 27.46 16.78 -13.95
CA ALA A 4 26.81 16.78 -12.64
C ALA A 4 25.53 15.96 -12.77
N ALA A 5 25.48 14.80 -12.13
CA ALA A 5 24.27 14.04 -11.97
C ALA A 5 23.28 14.95 -11.23
N SER A 6 22.31 15.48 -11.97
CA SER A 6 21.19 16.23 -11.40
C SER A 6 20.52 15.31 -10.39
N ASN A 7 20.66 15.61 -9.12
CA ASN A 7 20.01 14.88 -8.04
C ASN A 7 18.52 15.22 -8.12
N ALA A 8 17.80 14.43 -8.91
CA ALA A 8 16.39 14.61 -9.17
C ALA A 8 15.63 14.63 -7.82
N ALA A 9 15.03 15.79 -7.47
CA ALA A 9 14.41 15.99 -6.18
C ALA A 9 13.09 15.24 -6.10
N ILE A 10 12.99 14.29 -5.17
CA ILE A 10 11.74 13.62 -4.83
C ILE A 10 10.99 14.49 -3.82
N ALA A 11 9.81 14.94 -4.20
CA ALA A 11 8.91 15.69 -3.32
C ALA A 11 7.70 14.83 -2.94
N ILE A 12 7.42 14.72 -1.63
CA ILE A 12 6.23 14.03 -1.10
C ILE A 12 5.24 15.09 -0.64
N SER A 13 3.97 14.90 -0.98
CA SER A 13 2.88 15.76 -0.53
C SER A 13 1.61 14.96 -0.30
N THR A 14 0.70 15.49 0.51
CA THR A 14 -0.66 14.95 0.60
C THR A 14 -1.32 15.03 -0.78
N LEU A 15 -2.04 13.96 -1.14
CA LEU A 15 -2.74 13.89 -2.41
C LEU A 15 -3.88 14.90 -2.46
N SER A 16 -3.85 15.79 -3.45
CA SER A 16 -4.94 16.73 -3.73
C SER A 16 -5.83 16.23 -4.88
N GLU A 17 -7.06 16.76 -4.98
CA GLU A 17 -7.97 16.48 -6.10
C GLU A 17 -7.32 16.83 -7.47
N ALA A 18 -6.50 17.88 -7.52
CA ALA A 18 -5.79 18.28 -8.74
C ALA A 18 -4.77 17.23 -9.23
N ARG A 19 -4.19 16.46 -8.31
CA ARG A 19 -3.22 15.40 -8.61
C ARG A 19 -3.83 14.00 -8.69
N LEU A 20 -5.12 13.85 -8.37
CA LEU A 20 -5.80 12.55 -8.33
C LEU A 20 -5.67 11.79 -9.65
N GLU A 21 -5.97 12.43 -10.75
CA GLU A 21 -5.98 11.75 -12.06
C GLU A 21 -4.57 11.30 -12.50
N SER A 22 -3.56 12.12 -12.31
CA SER A 22 -2.17 11.75 -12.63
C SER A 22 -1.67 10.62 -11.72
N THR A 23 -1.98 10.67 -10.42
CA THR A 23 -1.65 9.59 -9.47
C THR A 23 -2.38 8.29 -9.80
N ALA A 24 -3.67 8.36 -10.18
CA ALA A 24 -4.43 7.18 -10.60
C ALA A 24 -3.81 6.50 -11.83
N ARG A 25 -3.34 7.28 -12.82
CA ARG A 25 -2.67 6.74 -14.01
C ARG A 25 -1.34 6.07 -13.67
N VAL A 26 -0.56 6.66 -12.76
CA VAL A 26 0.70 6.09 -12.28
C VAL A 26 0.44 4.76 -11.56
N LEU A 27 -0.48 4.73 -10.60
CA LEU A 27 -0.83 3.50 -9.88
C LEU A 27 -1.43 2.43 -10.79
N ALA A 28 -2.27 2.82 -11.76
CA ALA A 28 -2.82 1.87 -12.72
C ALA A 28 -1.72 1.16 -13.54
N ARG A 29 -0.63 1.87 -13.90
CA ARG A 29 0.55 1.27 -14.56
C ARG A 29 1.38 0.44 -13.59
N ALA A 30 1.57 0.91 -12.36
CA ALA A 30 2.35 0.23 -11.34
C ALA A 30 1.80 -1.17 -11.02
N PHE A 31 0.47 -1.30 -10.93
CA PHE A 31 -0.20 -2.55 -10.59
C PHE A 31 -0.69 -3.38 -11.80
N ARG A 32 -0.41 -2.93 -13.03
CA ARG A 32 -0.94 -3.56 -14.24
C ARG A 32 -0.61 -5.05 -14.36
N ASP A 33 0.61 -5.40 -13.99
CA ASP A 33 1.14 -6.74 -14.19
C ASP A 33 1.44 -7.47 -12.86
N ASN A 34 0.89 -6.97 -11.73
CA ASN A 34 0.97 -7.66 -10.44
C ASN A 34 0.20 -8.99 -10.50
N PRO A 35 0.67 -10.04 -9.81
CA PRO A 35 0.06 -11.37 -9.83
C PRO A 35 -1.45 -11.34 -9.54
N LEU A 36 -1.87 -10.66 -8.48
CA LEU A 36 -3.27 -10.55 -8.09
C LEU A 36 -4.12 -9.85 -9.17
N ASN A 37 -3.58 -8.80 -9.78
CA ASN A 37 -4.29 -8.10 -10.85
C ASN A 37 -4.41 -8.95 -12.11
N LEU A 38 -3.42 -9.78 -12.42
CA LEU A 38 -3.48 -10.75 -13.51
C LEU A 38 -4.56 -11.81 -13.24
N ALA A 39 -4.66 -12.32 -12.02
CA ALA A 39 -5.70 -13.28 -11.63
C ALA A 39 -7.10 -12.68 -11.71
N VAL A 40 -7.27 -11.43 -11.26
CA VAL A 40 -8.58 -10.75 -11.24
C VAL A 40 -9.05 -10.34 -12.64
N VAL A 41 -8.20 -9.69 -13.45
CA VAL A 41 -8.61 -9.17 -14.77
C VAL A 41 -8.52 -10.25 -15.85
N GLY A 42 -7.71 -11.30 -15.60
CA GLY A 42 -7.47 -12.39 -16.52
C GLY A 42 -6.41 -12.06 -17.58
N SER A 43 -6.19 -13.01 -18.50
CA SER A 43 -5.20 -12.94 -19.60
C SER A 43 -5.51 -11.88 -20.68
N ALA A 44 -6.55 -11.06 -20.47
CA ALA A 44 -6.87 -9.96 -21.36
C ALA A 44 -5.65 -9.05 -21.56
N GLY A 45 -5.50 -8.48 -22.74
CA GLY A 45 -4.35 -7.66 -23.10
C GLY A 45 -4.08 -6.48 -22.14
N SER A 46 -2.84 -6.04 -22.08
CA SER A 46 -2.36 -4.99 -21.15
C SER A 46 -3.21 -3.72 -21.14
N ALA A 47 -3.79 -3.35 -22.29
CA ALA A 47 -4.68 -2.20 -22.40
C ALA A 47 -5.98 -2.35 -21.59
N ARG A 48 -6.57 -3.57 -21.53
CA ARG A 48 -7.75 -3.81 -20.69
C ARG A 48 -7.39 -3.78 -19.22
N ARG A 49 -6.27 -4.40 -18.81
CA ARG A 49 -5.78 -4.36 -17.43
C ARG A 49 -5.57 -2.92 -16.96
N LEU A 50 -4.92 -2.11 -17.81
CA LEU A 50 -4.69 -0.70 -17.50
C LEU A 50 -6.00 0.08 -17.31
N ARG A 51 -7.02 -0.15 -18.17
CA ARG A 51 -8.34 0.49 -18.02
C ARG A 51 -9.05 0.07 -16.73
N CYS A 52 -9.09 -1.24 -16.44
CA CYS A 52 -9.70 -1.75 -15.22
C CYS A 52 -9.03 -1.15 -13.97
N ASN A 53 -7.69 -1.16 -13.94
CA ASN A 53 -6.92 -0.58 -12.83
C ASN A 53 -7.18 0.92 -12.67
N LEU A 54 -7.25 1.66 -13.77
CA LEU A 54 -7.50 3.10 -13.71
C LEU A 54 -8.85 3.41 -13.05
N HIS A 55 -9.90 2.63 -13.34
CA HIS A 55 -11.20 2.77 -12.67
C HIS A 55 -11.09 2.46 -11.18
N GLY A 56 -10.45 1.36 -10.80
CA GLY A 56 -10.21 0.99 -9.42
C GLY A 56 -9.39 2.04 -8.66
N MET A 57 -8.25 2.47 -9.21
CA MET A 57 -7.37 3.45 -8.57
C MET A 57 -8.04 4.83 -8.39
N ARG A 58 -8.85 5.28 -9.35
CA ARG A 58 -9.65 6.50 -9.16
C ARG A 58 -10.64 6.39 -8.00
N ALA A 59 -11.27 5.23 -7.83
CA ALA A 59 -12.18 4.98 -6.72
C ALA A 59 -11.43 4.96 -5.38
N SER A 60 -10.33 4.22 -5.31
CA SER A 60 -9.49 4.10 -4.11
C SER A 60 -8.88 5.43 -3.68
N LEU A 61 -8.33 6.22 -4.62
CA LEU A 61 -7.75 7.53 -4.31
C LEU A 61 -8.79 8.53 -3.82
N ARG A 62 -10.01 8.54 -4.41
CA ARG A 62 -11.11 9.40 -3.92
C ARG A 62 -11.57 9.02 -2.52
N SER A 63 -11.60 7.73 -2.21
CA SER A 63 -11.87 7.26 -0.85
C SER A 63 -10.71 7.64 0.07
N GLY A 64 -9.46 7.45 -0.37
CA GLY A 64 -8.26 7.79 0.36
C GLY A 64 -8.18 9.26 0.78
N ILE A 65 -8.45 10.19 -0.15
CA ILE A 65 -8.47 11.64 0.17
C ILE A 65 -9.47 11.98 1.29
N ARG A 66 -10.57 11.23 1.40
CA ARG A 66 -11.66 11.55 2.33
C ARG A 66 -11.57 10.84 3.67
N HIS A 67 -11.03 9.63 3.69
CA HIS A 67 -11.18 8.70 4.81
C HIS A 67 -9.87 8.03 5.24
N ALA A 68 -8.78 8.32 4.53
CA ALA A 68 -7.48 7.71 4.77
C ALA A 68 -6.38 8.75 4.60
N GLU A 69 -5.14 8.32 4.78
CA GLU A 69 -3.98 9.09 4.41
C GLU A 69 -3.58 8.74 2.97
N ALA A 70 -3.63 9.71 2.08
CA ALA A 70 -3.20 9.57 0.71
C ALA A 70 -2.03 10.51 0.41
N LEU A 71 -0.91 9.93 -0.06
CA LEU A 71 0.28 10.66 -0.44
C LEU A 71 0.55 10.52 -1.94
N THR A 72 1.18 11.54 -2.52
CA THR A 72 1.74 11.49 -3.86
C THR A 72 3.21 11.88 -3.84
N ALA A 73 4.01 11.17 -4.63
CA ALA A 73 5.40 11.52 -4.90
C ALA A 73 5.53 12.17 -6.27
N SER A 74 6.31 13.23 -6.34
CA SER A 74 6.73 13.83 -7.60
C SER A 74 8.24 13.69 -7.75
N LEU A 75 8.69 13.49 -8.99
CA LEU A 75 10.08 13.52 -9.39
C LEU A 75 10.20 14.55 -10.51
N ASP A 76 11.03 15.56 -10.32
CA ASP A 76 11.17 16.68 -11.25
C ASP A 76 9.82 17.34 -11.64
N GLY A 77 8.94 17.50 -10.65
CA GLY A 77 7.61 18.10 -10.83
C GLY A 77 6.52 17.16 -11.39
N CYS A 78 6.88 16.01 -11.95
CA CYS A 78 5.94 15.02 -12.48
C CYS A 78 5.56 13.99 -11.42
N VAL A 79 4.28 13.59 -11.38
CA VAL A 79 3.83 12.53 -10.46
C VAL A 79 4.51 11.20 -10.82
N ALA A 80 5.17 10.62 -9.84
CA ALA A 80 5.99 9.41 -9.97
C ALA A 80 5.46 8.21 -9.17
N GLY A 81 4.66 8.45 -8.13
CA GLY A 81 4.13 7.40 -7.27
C GLY A 81 2.99 7.88 -6.38
N GLY A 82 2.37 6.94 -5.68
CA GLY A 82 1.32 7.22 -4.70
C GLY A 82 1.22 6.15 -3.63
N LEU A 83 0.66 6.54 -2.48
CA LEU A 83 0.42 5.71 -1.32
C LEU A 83 -0.95 6.01 -0.74
N ILE A 84 -1.64 4.97 -0.28
CA ILE A 84 -2.88 5.07 0.52
C ILE A 84 -2.69 4.20 1.76
N ALA A 85 -2.84 4.81 2.93
CA ALA A 85 -2.80 4.12 4.21
C ALA A 85 -4.01 4.49 5.06
N VAL A 86 -4.63 3.48 5.65
CA VAL A 86 -5.82 3.63 6.49
C VAL A 86 -5.39 3.77 7.94
N PRO A 87 -5.81 4.82 8.66
CA PRO A 87 -5.46 5.00 10.06
C PRO A 87 -6.15 3.97 10.96
N PRO A 88 -5.62 3.74 12.18
CA PRO A 88 -6.19 2.81 13.14
C PRO A 88 -7.68 3.08 13.39
N GLY A 89 -8.50 2.01 13.36
CA GLY A 89 -9.95 2.09 13.59
C GLY A 89 -10.78 2.59 12.42
N ALA A 90 -10.17 2.94 11.27
CA ALA A 90 -10.89 3.38 10.08
C ALA A 90 -11.05 2.28 9.01
N TYR A 91 -10.53 1.10 9.25
CA TYR A 91 -10.73 -0.05 8.36
C TYR A 91 -11.98 -0.86 8.78
N PRO A 92 -12.80 -1.36 7.84
CA PRO A 92 -12.73 -1.10 6.40
C PRO A 92 -13.18 0.31 6.03
N LEU A 93 -12.61 0.86 4.96
CA LEU A 93 -13.05 2.16 4.45
C LEU A 93 -14.51 2.09 3.99
N PRO A 94 -15.27 3.19 4.13
CA PRO A 94 -16.66 3.24 3.67
C PRO A 94 -16.77 2.88 2.18
N ALA A 95 -17.73 2.04 1.86
CA ALA A 95 -18.00 1.67 0.47
C ALA A 95 -18.33 2.93 -0.36
N PRO A 96 -17.87 3.01 -1.62
CA PRO A 96 -18.25 4.09 -2.52
C PRO A 96 -19.76 4.16 -2.66
N GLY A 97 -20.31 5.37 -2.78
CA GLY A 97 -21.76 5.53 -3.02
C GLY A 97 -22.21 4.82 -4.31
N PRO A 98 -23.52 4.48 -4.43
CA PRO A 98 -24.05 3.58 -5.47
C PRO A 98 -23.73 4.01 -6.90
N LEU A 99 -23.77 5.31 -7.19
CA LEU A 99 -23.43 5.82 -8.52
C LEU A 99 -21.95 5.60 -8.88
N ARG A 100 -21.05 5.65 -7.87
CA ARG A 100 -19.62 5.39 -8.08
C ARG A 100 -19.34 3.90 -8.22
N GLN A 101 -20.04 3.07 -7.45
CA GLN A 101 -19.99 1.61 -7.62
C GLN A 101 -20.44 1.21 -9.02
N LEU A 102 -21.55 1.76 -9.50
CA LEU A 102 -22.05 1.52 -10.85
C LEU A 102 -21.03 1.95 -11.93
N ARG A 103 -20.41 3.12 -11.79
CA ARG A 103 -19.35 3.57 -12.72
C ARG A 103 -18.12 2.67 -12.71
N CYS A 104 -17.72 2.18 -11.53
CA CYS A 104 -16.62 1.25 -11.41
C CYS A 104 -16.97 -0.10 -12.08
N LEU A 105 -18.17 -0.60 -11.81
CA LEU A 105 -18.70 -1.81 -12.40
C LEU A 105 -18.78 -1.73 -13.94
N LEU A 106 -19.32 -0.66 -14.49
CA LEU A 106 -19.38 -0.43 -15.95
C LEU A 106 -17.99 -0.30 -16.57
N GLY A 107 -17.03 0.31 -15.86
CA GLY A 107 -15.67 0.50 -16.34
C GLY A 107 -14.80 -0.78 -16.30
N GLN A 108 -15.03 -1.66 -15.35
CA GLN A 108 -14.25 -2.90 -15.16
C GLN A 108 -14.96 -4.15 -15.72
N GLY A 109 -16.29 -4.16 -15.71
CA GLY A 109 -17.13 -5.31 -16.01
C GLY A 109 -17.46 -6.15 -14.78
N TRP A 110 -18.61 -6.84 -14.82
CA TRP A 110 -19.14 -7.60 -13.69
C TRP A 110 -18.18 -8.68 -13.17
N GLY A 111 -17.57 -9.47 -14.07
CA GLY A 111 -16.66 -10.55 -13.66
C GLY A 111 -15.39 -10.07 -12.95
N VAL A 112 -14.85 -8.90 -13.33
CA VAL A 112 -13.71 -8.28 -12.64
C VAL A 112 -14.14 -7.75 -11.26
N ALA A 113 -15.32 -7.12 -11.19
CA ALA A 113 -15.84 -6.61 -9.93
C ALA A 113 -16.14 -7.74 -8.93
N ALA A 114 -16.69 -8.87 -9.39
CA ALA A 114 -16.95 -10.04 -8.55
C ALA A 114 -15.65 -10.62 -7.97
N ARG A 115 -14.61 -10.82 -8.81
CA ARG A 115 -13.30 -11.30 -8.35
C ARG A 115 -12.62 -10.33 -7.38
N TRP A 116 -12.71 -9.01 -7.58
CA TRP A 116 -12.25 -8.05 -6.58
C TRP A 116 -13.04 -8.16 -5.27
N GLY A 117 -14.35 -8.44 -5.32
CA GLY A 117 -15.16 -8.72 -4.14
C GLY A 117 -14.63 -9.92 -3.35
N GLU A 118 -14.31 -11.03 -4.04
CA GLU A 118 -13.70 -12.22 -3.44
C GLU A 118 -12.34 -11.91 -2.80
N VAL A 119 -11.49 -11.15 -3.50
CA VAL A 119 -10.20 -10.70 -2.96
C VAL A 119 -10.38 -9.91 -1.67
N PHE A 120 -11.23 -8.88 -1.68
CA PHE A 120 -11.44 -8.03 -0.50
C PHE A 120 -12.04 -8.81 0.67
N GLU A 121 -12.95 -9.74 0.42
CA GLU A 121 -13.52 -10.59 1.46
C GLU A 121 -12.47 -11.52 2.07
N SER A 122 -11.62 -12.13 1.24
CA SER A 122 -10.52 -12.97 1.69
C SER A 122 -9.49 -12.21 2.52
N LEU A 123 -9.08 -11.01 2.07
CA LEU A 123 -8.17 -10.16 2.82
C LEU A 123 -8.79 -9.71 4.15
N ARG A 124 -10.09 -9.34 4.15
CA ARG A 124 -10.82 -8.93 5.34
C ARG A 124 -10.90 -10.05 6.39
N ALA A 125 -11.11 -11.29 5.97
CA ALA A 125 -11.19 -12.45 6.86
C ALA A 125 -9.86 -12.74 7.60
N HIS A 126 -8.73 -12.24 7.08
CA HIS A 126 -7.41 -12.43 7.65
C HIS A 126 -6.78 -11.14 8.18
N HIS A 127 -7.55 -10.05 8.17
CA HIS A 127 -7.10 -8.75 8.66
C HIS A 127 -7.00 -8.76 10.20
N PRO A 128 -5.97 -8.15 10.81
CA PRO A 128 -5.86 -8.11 12.27
C PRO A 128 -7.02 -7.34 12.93
N ASP A 129 -7.55 -7.88 14.03
CA ASP A 129 -8.64 -7.24 14.79
C ASP A 129 -8.15 -6.08 15.67
N THR A 130 -6.86 -6.04 16.02
CA THR A 130 -6.30 -4.97 16.84
C THR A 130 -6.11 -3.69 16.06
N PRO A 131 -6.31 -2.50 16.66
CA PRO A 131 -6.07 -1.23 15.98
C PRO A 131 -4.65 -1.12 15.42
N HIS A 132 -4.53 -0.82 14.13
CA HIS A 132 -3.25 -0.69 13.42
C HIS A 132 -3.40 0.24 12.22
N TRP A 133 -2.27 0.77 11.72
CA TRP A 133 -2.19 1.38 10.41
C TRP A 133 -2.20 0.33 9.31
N TYR A 134 -3.00 0.51 8.29
CA TYR A 134 -3.05 -0.40 7.15
C TYR A 134 -2.53 0.25 5.87
N LEU A 135 -1.41 -0.25 5.34
CA LEU A 135 -0.89 0.18 4.04
C LEU A 135 -1.61 -0.59 2.92
N GLY A 136 -2.68 -0.01 2.40
CA GLY A 136 -3.51 -0.63 1.37
C GLY A 136 -2.98 -0.47 -0.06
N THR A 137 -2.16 0.56 -0.32
CA THR A 137 -1.62 0.82 -1.67
C THR A 137 -0.29 1.55 -1.60
N LEU A 138 0.71 1.05 -2.30
CA LEU A 138 1.97 1.75 -2.57
C LEU A 138 2.44 1.37 -3.97
N GLY A 139 2.55 2.36 -4.87
CA GLY A 139 2.99 2.11 -6.24
C GLY A 139 3.83 3.25 -6.80
N VAL A 140 4.77 2.88 -7.66
CA VAL A 140 5.68 3.78 -8.40
C VAL A 140 5.56 3.48 -9.88
N ASP A 141 5.53 4.51 -10.71
CA ASP A 141 5.50 4.37 -12.17
C ASP A 141 6.65 3.44 -12.63
N PRO A 142 6.39 2.38 -13.40
CA PRO A 142 7.41 1.41 -13.79
C PRO A 142 8.72 2.01 -14.32
N PRO A 143 8.72 3.03 -15.19
CA PRO A 143 9.97 3.66 -15.66
C PRO A 143 10.74 4.41 -14.57
N LEU A 144 10.10 4.72 -13.43
CA LEU A 144 10.67 5.51 -12.33
C LEU A 144 10.98 4.66 -11.09
N GLN A 145 10.76 3.34 -11.16
CA GLN A 145 11.13 2.42 -10.10
C GLN A 145 12.64 2.38 -9.88
N ARG A 146 13.06 1.90 -8.69
CA ARG A 146 14.47 1.81 -8.25
C ARG A 146 15.20 3.16 -8.15
N ARG A 147 14.48 4.29 -8.26
CA ARG A 147 15.00 5.65 -8.10
C ARG A 147 14.72 6.25 -6.72
N GLY A 148 14.34 5.43 -5.74
CA GLY A 148 14.09 5.87 -4.36
C GLY A 148 12.69 6.41 -4.08
N VAL A 149 11.81 6.56 -5.10
CA VAL A 149 10.45 7.14 -4.96
C VAL A 149 9.60 6.35 -3.97
N GLY A 150 9.55 5.01 -4.10
CA GLY A 150 8.80 4.16 -3.17
C GLY A 150 9.33 4.23 -1.74
N ALA A 151 10.64 4.28 -1.56
CA ALA A 151 11.26 4.42 -0.25
C ALA A 151 10.97 5.79 0.39
N ALA A 152 10.89 6.86 -0.41
CA ALA A 152 10.53 8.18 0.08
C ALA A 152 9.07 8.24 0.55
N LEU A 153 8.12 7.67 -0.23
CA LEU A 153 6.72 7.54 0.16
C LEU A 153 6.57 6.72 1.46
N LEU A 154 7.24 5.57 1.50
CA LEU A 154 7.16 4.67 2.65
C LEU A 154 7.72 5.34 3.92
N ARG A 155 8.87 6.01 3.85
CA ARG A 155 9.44 6.76 4.98
C ARG A 155 8.53 7.86 5.48
N ALA A 156 7.99 8.69 4.59
CA ALA A 156 7.09 9.77 4.95
C ALA A 156 5.82 9.27 5.67
N TRP A 157 5.34 8.07 5.31
CA TRP A 157 4.23 7.46 6.03
C TRP A 157 4.69 6.83 7.36
N ILE A 158 5.84 6.15 7.41
CA ILE A 158 6.37 5.54 8.64
C ILE A 158 6.62 6.56 9.74
N GLU A 159 7.05 7.78 9.42
CA GLU A 159 7.18 8.87 10.40
C GLU A 159 5.86 9.14 11.15
N ARG A 160 4.72 9.02 10.47
CA ARG A 160 3.40 9.18 11.08
C ARG A 160 2.98 7.96 11.90
N VAL A 161 3.29 6.77 11.40
CA VAL A 161 3.08 5.50 12.13
C VAL A 161 3.82 5.57 13.46
N ASP A 162 5.10 5.94 13.45
CA ASP A 162 5.93 6.04 14.64
C ASP A 162 5.42 7.12 15.61
N GLY A 163 5.00 8.27 15.09
CA GLY A 163 4.40 9.33 15.89
C GLY A 163 3.10 8.91 16.58
N SER A 164 2.33 7.99 16.00
CA SER A 164 1.07 7.48 16.58
C SER A 164 1.28 6.36 17.61
N ARG A 165 2.47 5.78 17.69
CA ARG A 165 2.79 4.62 18.53
C ARG A 165 1.83 3.44 18.33
N THR A 166 1.43 3.22 17.10
CA THR A 166 0.49 2.16 16.70
C THR A 166 1.19 1.21 15.73
N PRO A 167 0.97 -0.11 15.80
CA PRO A 167 1.55 -1.04 14.83
C PRO A 167 1.04 -0.76 13.41
N ALA A 168 1.76 -1.27 12.42
CA ALA A 168 1.33 -1.19 11.04
C ALA A 168 1.24 -2.58 10.40
N TYR A 169 0.38 -2.72 9.40
CA TYR A 169 0.09 -3.94 8.69
C TYR A 169 -0.01 -3.69 7.18
N LEU A 170 0.36 -4.68 6.40
CA LEU A 170 0.20 -4.68 4.94
C LEU A 170 0.07 -6.11 4.40
N GLU A 171 -0.48 -6.21 3.18
CA GLU A 171 -0.38 -7.40 2.35
C GLU A 171 0.37 -7.08 1.04
N THR A 172 1.07 -8.09 0.50
CA THR A 172 1.70 -7.99 -0.83
C THR A 172 1.59 -9.32 -1.58
N ASP A 173 1.27 -9.23 -2.87
CA ASP A 173 1.22 -10.34 -3.82
C ASP A 173 2.56 -10.59 -4.53
N CYS A 174 3.60 -9.82 -4.18
CA CYS A 174 4.93 -9.90 -4.76
C CYS A 174 5.96 -10.23 -3.67
N GLU A 175 6.48 -11.46 -3.66
CA GLU A 175 7.52 -11.90 -2.73
C GLU A 175 8.77 -10.99 -2.76
N SER A 176 9.13 -10.51 -3.95
CA SER A 176 10.25 -9.59 -4.15
C SER A 176 10.12 -8.26 -3.40
N ASN A 177 8.92 -7.93 -2.89
CA ASN A 177 8.70 -6.73 -2.08
C ASN A 177 9.02 -6.96 -0.59
N LEU A 178 9.12 -8.20 -0.10
CA LEU A 178 9.37 -8.47 1.31
C LEU A 178 10.64 -7.78 1.84
N PRO A 179 11.80 -7.86 1.15
CA PRO A 179 13.00 -7.16 1.60
C PRO A 179 12.85 -5.63 1.60
N PHE A 180 12.00 -5.08 0.73
CA PHE A 180 11.74 -3.64 0.69
C PHE A 180 11.01 -3.17 1.95
N TYR A 181 9.99 -3.89 2.39
CA TYR A 181 9.25 -3.58 3.61
C TYR A 181 10.03 -3.91 4.88
N ALA A 182 10.83 -4.96 4.86
CA ALA A 182 11.69 -5.34 5.99
C ALA A 182 12.68 -4.23 6.40
N ARG A 183 13.15 -3.42 5.45
CA ARG A 183 14.07 -2.28 5.72
C ARG A 183 13.47 -1.20 6.62
N VAL A 184 12.16 -1.16 6.76
CA VAL A 184 11.45 -0.23 7.64
C VAL A 184 10.76 -0.95 8.80
N GLY A 185 11.19 -2.19 9.10
CA GLY A 185 10.77 -2.93 10.27
C GLY A 185 9.51 -3.77 10.13
N PHE A 186 9.04 -4.05 8.90
CA PHE A 186 7.97 -5.04 8.70
C PHE A 186 8.53 -6.45 8.71
N GLU A 187 7.81 -7.35 9.37
CA GLU A 187 8.12 -8.78 9.47
C GLU A 187 6.97 -9.61 8.90
N PRO A 188 7.25 -10.71 8.18
CA PRO A 188 6.20 -11.62 7.72
C PRO A 188 5.47 -12.26 8.92
N VAL A 189 4.14 -12.19 8.94
CA VAL A 189 3.30 -12.81 9.98
C VAL A 189 2.42 -13.93 9.44
N GLY A 190 2.46 -14.18 8.15
CA GLY A 190 1.76 -15.29 7.52
C GLY A 190 1.61 -15.11 6.01
N ARG A 191 1.04 -16.15 5.40
CA ARG A 191 0.73 -16.20 3.98
C ARG A 191 -0.68 -16.80 3.81
N ILE A 192 -1.43 -16.26 2.89
CA ILE A 192 -2.71 -16.82 2.43
C ILE A 192 -2.66 -16.98 0.92
N GLU A 193 -3.65 -17.64 0.36
CA GLU A 193 -3.81 -17.80 -1.09
C GLU A 193 -5.17 -17.26 -1.51
N VAL A 194 -5.18 -16.43 -2.55
CA VAL A 194 -6.39 -15.79 -3.07
C VAL A 194 -6.35 -15.85 -4.59
N LEU A 195 -7.33 -16.51 -5.23
CA LEU A 195 -7.36 -16.76 -6.67
C LEU A 195 -6.05 -17.42 -7.19
N ASP A 196 -5.55 -18.43 -6.47
CA ASP A 196 -4.28 -19.12 -6.74
C ASP A 196 -3.04 -18.21 -6.69
N VAL A 197 -3.16 -17.03 -6.07
CA VAL A 197 -2.05 -16.09 -5.87
C VAL A 197 -1.65 -16.06 -4.41
N PRO A 198 -0.35 -16.27 -4.09
CA PRO A 198 0.13 -16.14 -2.73
C PRO A 198 0.14 -14.67 -2.30
N ILE A 199 -0.40 -14.41 -1.11
CA ILE A 199 -0.42 -13.09 -0.48
C ILE A 199 0.34 -13.18 0.83
N TRP A 200 1.43 -12.47 0.95
CA TRP A 200 2.21 -12.35 2.18
C TRP A 200 1.62 -11.26 3.05
N ARG A 201 1.39 -11.58 4.31
CA ARG A 201 0.97 -10.64 5.34
C ARG A 201 2.18 -10.22 6.14
N MET A 202 2.35 -8.92 6.35
CA MET A 202 3.47 -8.37 7.10
C MET A 202 2.98 -7.40 8.16
N GLN A 203 3.64 -7.42 9.32
CA GLN A 203 3.33 -6.52 10.42
C GLN A 203 4.59 -5.79 10.87
N ARG A 204 4.44 -4.54 11.26
CA ARG A 204 5.48 -3.73 11.89
C ARG A 204 5.03 -3.41 13.31
N PRO A 205 5.75 -3.90 14.35
CA PRO A 205 5.43 -3.58 15.73
C PRO A 205 5.67 -2.11 16.03
N VAL A 206 5.10 -1.63 17.15
CA VAL A 206 5.41 -0.29 17.66
C VAL A 206 6.89 -0.18 17.94
N GLN A 207 7.57 0.79 17.34
CA GLN A 207 8.98 1.06 17.62
C GLN A 207 9.12 1.82 18.93
N GLY A 208 10.05 1.37 19.82
CA GLY A 208 10.33 2.05 21.08
C GLY A 208 9.59 1.51 22.29
N ARG A 209 9.74 0.21 22.57
CA ARG A 209 10.03 -0.29 23.91
C ARG A 209 11.29 -1.12 23.78
N ASP A 210 12.42 -0.57 24.16
CA ASP A 210 13.44 -1.37 24.80
C ASP A 210 12.73 -2.07 25.95
N PHE A 211 12.42 -3.34 25.75
CA PHE A 211 12.11 -4.23 26.85
C PHE A 211 13.38 -4.21 27.68
N GLU A 212 13.43 -3.44 28.75
CA GLU A 212 14.28 -3.77 29.88
C GLU A 212 13.93 -5.21 30.23
N ARG A 213 14.67 -6.13 29.66
CA ARG A 213 14.79 -7.48 30.23
C ARG A 213 15.37 -7.27 31.61
N GLY A 214 14.44 -7.27 32.58
CA GLY A 214 14.79 -7.24 33.97
C GLY A 214 15.92 -8.22 34.22
N ALA A 215 17.07 -7.68 34.51
CA ALA A 215 18.10 -8.39 35.22
C ALA A 215 17.48 -8.74 36.57
N SER A 216 16.87 -9.94 36.66
CA SER A 216 16.60 -10.58 37.91
C SER A 216 17.94 -10.77 38.60
N ALA A 217 18.26 -9.86 39.49
CA ALA A 217 19.28 -10.05 40.49
C ALA A 217 18.90 -11.30 41.27
N VAL A 218 19.63 -12.36 41.05
CA VAL A 218 19.67 -13.50 41.94
C VAL A 218 20.44 -13.01 43.17
N GLU A 219 19.71 -12.55 44.18
CA GLU A 219 20.22 -12.47 45.52
C GLU A 219 20.42 -13.90 46.01
N SER A 220 21.67 -14.31 46.11
CA SER A 220 22.06 -15.48 46.87
C SER A 220 21.93 -15.13 48.35
N PRO A 221 21.20 -15.90 49.18
CA PRO A 221 21.30 -15.76 50.61
C PRO A 221 22.62 -16.39 51.09
N GLY A 222 23.56 -15.56 51.46
CA GLY A 222 24.68 -15.96 52.28
C GLY A 222 24.21 -16.13 53.72
N GLY A 223 24.57 -17.27 54.33
CA GLY A 223 24.46 -17.53 55.73
C GLY A 223 25.59 -18.43 56.13
#